data_614df8506ac78527d3e9a370b38f16e5
#
_entry.id   614df8506ac78527d3e9a370b38f16e5
#
_cell.length_a   1.000
_cell.length_b   1.000
_cell.length_c   1.000
_cell.angle_alpha   90.00
_cell.angle_beta   90.00
_cell.angle_gamma   90.00
#
_symmetry.space_group_name_H-M   'P 1'
#
loop_
_entity.id
_entity.type
_entity.pdbx_description
1 polymer ?
#
loop_
_entity_poly.entity_id
_entity_poly.type
_entity_poly.pdbx_seq_one_letter_code
_entity_poly.pdbx_strand_id
1 'polypeptide(L)'
;RDLEIRGAGSLMGAEQHGNLSSVGFDLFTQMLGQAVAEARGDDDAGVEAASVGINLPADYFLSEEYMPAVDQRVLVYRKLAAAEDLESIDEVQEETEAAHGELPLAGLNLFNRARIRIRGERLGLESVTLSGGRITFLGVDVPKKVAFELKNRYGAVNFPKSRKLSVPYKAGAGAGSGLGRGLDANDGAGPVAAALMLLQQLGASDDD
;
A
#
# COMPACT_ATOMS: atom_id res chain seq x y z
N ARG A 1 12.53 23.00 41.60
CA ARG A 1 13.09 23.12 40.24
C ARG A 1 12.18 22.32 39.35
N ASP A 2 11.27 23.05 38.72
CA ASP A 2 10.31 22.53 37.73
C ASP A 2 11.06 22.21 36.45
N LEU A 3 11.05 20.93 36.03
CA LEU A 3 11.36 20.51 34.68
C LEU A 3 10.03 20.51 33.93
N GLU A 4 9.71 21.64 33.31
CA GLU A 4 8.69 21.72 32.27
C GLU A 4 9.06 20.73 31.16
N ILE A 5 8.25 19.68 31.00
CA ILE A 5 8.25 18.84 29.83
C ILE A 5 7.60 19.65 28.71
N ARG A 6 8.38 20.51 28.07
CA ARG A 6 8.02 21.16 26.79
C ARG A 6 8.50 20.23 25.69
N GLY A 7 7.59 19.56 25.02
CA GLY A 7 7.96 18.88 23.77
C GLY A 7 6.89 18.10 23.04
N ALA A 8 5.92 17.50 23.70
CA ALA A 8 4.96 16.63 23.00
C ALA A 8 3.68 17.33 22.51
N GLY A 9 3.42 18.57 22.93
CA GLY A 9 2.19 19.30 22.58
C GLY A 9 2.30 20.21 21.35
N SER A 10 3.50 20.45 20.81
CA SER A 10 3.71 21.46 19.78
C SER A 10 3.77 20.92 18.34
N LEU A 11 3.75 19.60 18.15
CA LEU A 11 3.75 18.99 16.83
C LEU A 11 2.35 18.86 16.22
N MET A 12 1.30 19.17 16.99
CA MET A 12 -0.09 19.17 16.53
C MET A 12 -0.73 20.58 16.57
N GLY A 13 0.03 21.63 16.27
CA GLY A 13 -0.48 22.99 16.17
C GLY A 13 -1.49 23.13 15.03
N ALA A 14 -2.54 23.93 15.31
CA ALA A 14 -3.69 24.16 14.43
C ALA A 14 -3.37 24.69 13.01
N GLU A 15 -2.11 24.96 12.69
CA GLU A 15 -1.67 25.45 11.37
C GLU A 15 -1.30 24.33 10.38
N GLN A 16 -1.32 23.05 10.80
CA GLN A 16 -0.97 21.91 9.93
C GLN A 16 -2.19 21.16 9.35
N HIS A 17 -3.40 21.68 9.50
CA HIS A 17 -4.60 21.05 8.98
C HIS A 17 -4.63 20.95 7.42
N GLY A 18 -3.83 21.76 6.73
CA GLY A 18 -3.66 21.67 5.27
C GLY A 18 -2.60 20.68 4.81
N ASN A 19 -1.73 20.20 5.70
CA ASN A 19 -0.54 19.44 5.33
C ASN A 19 -0.71 17.93 5.47
N LEU A 20 -1.71 17.46 6.24
CA LEU A 20 -1.98 16.03 6.41
C LEU A 20 -2.58 15.39 5.14
N SER A 21 -3.20 16.16 4.26
CA SER A 21 -3.68 15.69 2.96
C SER A 21 -2.56 15.61 1.91
N SER A 22 -1.45 16.33 2.10
CA SER A 22 -0.29 16.32 1.21
C SER A 22 0.87 15.46 1.68
N VAL A 23 0.90 15.12 2.97
CA VAL A 23 1.87 14.19 3.56
C VAL A 23 1.35 12.80 3.30
N GLY A 24 1.94 12.10 2.32
CA GLY A 24 1.54 10.75 1.99
C GLY A 24 1.59 9.82 3.21
N PHE A 25 0.79 8.78 3.19
CA PHE A 25 0.69 7.75 4.23
C PHE A 25 2.06 7.27 4.74
N ASP A 26 3.08 7.22 3.87
CA ASP A 26 4.42 6.78 4.24
C ASP A 26 5.09 7.70 5.28
N LEU A 27 5.03 9.00 5.05
CA LEU A 27 5.61 9.95 5.98
C LEU A 27 4.82 9.95 7.30
N PHE A 28 3.50 9.79 7.24
CA PHE A 28 2.66 9.66 8.42
C PHE A 28 2.99 8.37 9.21
N THR A 29 3.16 7.24 8.53
CA THR A 29 3.54 5.96 9.15
C THR A 29 4.95 6.03 9.74
N GLN A 30 5.87 6.68 9.04
CA GLN A 30 7.22 6.91 9.54
C GLN A 30 7.23 7.80 10.78
N MET A 31 6.47 8.91 10.77
CA MET A 31 6.33 9.79 11.93
C MET A 31 5.67 9.08 13.13
N LEU A 32 4.68 8.24 12.88
CA LEU A 32 4.05 7.41 13.91
C LEU A 32 5.03 6.38 14.48
N GLY A 33 5.80 5.71 13.62
CA GLY A 33 6.83 4.76 14.04
C GLY A 33 7.85 5.43 14.94
N GLN A 34 8.32 6.62 14.57
CA GLN A 34 9.25 7.41 15.39
C GLN A 34 8.63 7.81 16.74
N ALA A 35 7.41 8.35 16.74
CA ALA A 35 6.74 8.76 17.97
C ALA A 35 6.47 7.59 18.94
N VAL A 36 6.17 6.39 18.41
CA VAL A 36 5.98 5.18 19.22
C VAL A 36 7.32 4.68 19.77
N ALA A 37 8.40 4.73 18.98
CA ALA A 37 9.75 4.37 19.43
C ALA A 37 10.24 5.31 20.54
N GLU A 38 10.07 6.61 20.37
CA GLU A 38 10.38 7.62 21.40
C GLU A 38 9.58 7.39 22.70
N ALA A 39 8.28 7.07 22.58
CA ALA A 39 7.41 6.80 23.73
C ALA A 39 7.79 5.51 24.48
N ARG A 40 8.41 4.55 23.81
CA ARG A 40 8.88 3.27 24.40
C ARG A 40 10.28 3.35 24.97
N GLY A 41 11.03 4.43 24.70
CA GLY A 41 12.41 4.59 25.15
C GLY A 41 13.40 3.66 24.46
N ASP A 42 13.04 3.13 23.30
CA ASP A 42 13.91 2.31 22.46
C ASP A 42 14.72 3.22 21.53
N ASP A 43 15.89 3.65 22.00
CA ASP A 43 16.85 4.45 21.21
C ASP A 43 17.44 3.68 20.01
N ASP A 44 17.14 2.39 19.85
CA ASP A 44 17.68 1.50 18.83
C ASP A 44 16.60 0.86 17.95
N ALA A 45 15.36 1.33 18.02
CA ALA A 45 14.34 0.98 17.05
C ALA A 45 14.57 1.74 15.74
N GLY A 46 15.70 1.50 15.11
CA GLY A 46 15.87 1.67 13.69
C GLY A 46 14.75 0.86 13.03
N VAL A 47 13.76 1.58 12.47
CA VAL A 47 12.63 1.03 11.73
C VAL A 47 13.14 0.37 10.46
N GLU A 48 13.79 -0.77 10.62
CA GLU A 48 14.05 -1.78 9.61
C GLU A 48 13.40 -3.10 10.00
N ALA A 49 12.13 -3.07 10.38
CA ALA A 49 11.29 -4.14 9.90
C ALA A 49 11.23 -3.91 8.39
N ALA A 50 11.75 -4.84 7.60
CA ALA A 50 11.84 -4.75 6.14
C ALA A 50 10.43 -4.56 5.56
N SER A 51 9.93 -3.33 5.60
CA SER A 51 8.63 -3.00 5.07
C SER A 51 8.73 -3.01 3.56
N VAL A 52 7.81 -3.71 2.90
CA VAL A 52 7.72 -3.77 1.45
C VAL A 52 7.73 -2.36 0.86
N GLY A 53 8.71 -2.06 0.02
CA GLY A 53 8.80 -0.78 -0.69
C GLY A 53 7.68 -0.66 -1.73
N ILE A 54 6.68 0.20 -1.50
CA ILE A 54 5.55 0.37 -2.41
C ILE A 54 5.65 1.74 -3.09
N ASN A 55 6.00 1.74 -4.39
CA ASN A 55 6.10 2.94 -5.21
C ASN A 55 5.19 2.82 -6.44
N LEU A 56 3.91 3.02 -6.22
CA LEU A 56 2.86 3.03 -7.22
C LEU A 56 2.21 4.43 -7.23
N PRO A 57 2.05 5.07 -8.40
CA PRO A 57 1.49 6.41 -8.51
C PRO A 57 -0.02 6.38 -8.23
N ALA A 58 -0.40 6.71 -7.01
CA ALA A 58 -1.78 6.83 -6.56
C ALA A 58 -1.86 7.71 -5.31
N ASP A 59 -3.04 8.23 -5.02
CA ASP A 59 -3.32 8.93 -3.79
C ASP A 59 -3.70 7.93 -2.69
N TYR A 60 -3.16 8.13 -1.46
CA TYR A 60 -3.30 7.23 -0.32
C TYR A 60 -3.70 8.01 0.92
N PHE A 61 -4.94 8.50 0.97
CA PHE A 61 -5.41 9.27 2.12
C PHE A 61 -6.94 9.19 2.28
N LEU A 62 -7.40 9.51 3.49
CA LEU A 62 -8.81 9.78 3.78
C LEU A 62 -9.00 11.29 3.76
N SER A 63 -9.83 11.77 2.84
CA SER A 63 -10.09 13.21 2.70
C SER A 63 -10.87 13.76 3.90
N GLU A 64 -10.74 15.05 4.15
CA GLU A 64 -11.54 15.76 5.15
C GLU A 64 -13.03 15.74 4.82
N GLU A 65 -13.37 15.73 3.52
CA GLU A 65 -14.75 15.62 3.06
C GLU A 65 -15.37 14.25 3.44
N TYR A 66 -14.59 13.17 3.33
CA TYR A 66 -15.04 11.83 3.67
C TYR A 66 -15.07 11.60 5.19
N MET A 67 -14.04 12.03 5.89
CA MET A 67 -13.88 11.87 7.34
C MET A 67 -13.37 13.18 7.96
N PRO A 68 -14.26 14.09 8.40
CA PRO A 68 -13.89 15.43 8.88
C PRO A 68 -12.97 15.40 10.11
N ALA A 69 -13.19 14.47 11.04
CA ALA A 69 -12.45 14.40 12.28
C ALA A 69 -11.02 13.88 12.06
N VAL A 70 -10.02 14.70 12.36
CA VAL A 70 -8.59 14.37 12.19
C VAL A 70 -8.16 13.18 13.05
N ASP A 71 -8.62 13.14 14.28
CA ASP A 71 -8.35 12.06 15.24
C ASP A 71 -8.86 10.70 14.75
N GLN A 72 -10.03 10.66 14.10
CA GLN A 72 -10.56 9.46 13.49
C GLN A 72 -9.70 9.00 12.29
N ARG A 73 -9.26 9.93 11.41
CA ARG A 73 -8.34 9.60 10.33
C ARG A 73 -7.03 9.02 10.86
N VAL A 74 -6.47 9.65 11.90
CA VAL A 74 -5.26 9.18 12.57
C VAL A 74 -5.47 7.78 13.17
N LEU A 75 -6.62 7.51 13.77
CA LEU A 75 -6.94 6.20 14.32
C LEU A 75 -6.99 5.11 13.23
N VAL A 76 -7.64 5.38 12.09
CA VAL A 76 -7.66 4.46 10.95
C VAL A 76 -6.26 4.18 10.45
N TYR A 77 -5.43 5.21 10.25
CA TYR A 77 -4.04 5.03 9.82
C TYR A 77 -3.23 4.19 10.81
N ARG A 78 -3.41 4.38 12.11
CA ARG A 78 -2.75 3.55 13.14
C ARG A 78 -3.20 2.10 13.07
N LYS A 79 -4.51 1.84 12.96
CA LYS A 79 -5.05 0.49 12.80
C LYS A 79 -4.46 -0.20 11.57
N LEU A 80 -4.41 0.48 10.42
CA LEU A 80 -3.83 -0.06 9.19
C LEU A 80 -2.32 -0.32 9.30
N ALA A 81 -1.58 0.55 9.97
CA ALA A 81 -0.15 0.36 10.19
C ALA A 81 0.15 -0.80 11.13
N ALA A 82 -0.69 -1.00 12.16
CA ALA A 82 -0.56 -2.07 13.13
C ALA A 82 -1.12 -3.42 12.67
N ALA A 83 -1.88 -3.47 11.56
CA ALA A 83 -2.47 -4.70 11.05
C ALA A 83 -1.38 -5.71 10.64
N GLU A 84 -1.49 -6.93 11.14
CA GLU A 84 -0.57 -8.05 10.87
C GLU A 84 -1.14 -9.06 9.88
N ASP A 85 -2.45 -8.99 9.61
CA ASP A 85 -3.17 -9.86 8.70
C ASP A 85 -4.22 -9.10 7.87
N LEU A 86 -4.80 -9.80 6.90
CA LEU A 86 -5.79 -9.24 6.00
C LEU A 86 -7.14 -9.04 6.67
N GLU A 87 -7.50 -9.91 7.61
CA GLU A 87 -8.77 -9.87 8.35
C GLU A 87 -8.86 -8.57 9.15
N SER A 88 -7.79 -8.19 9.86
CA SER A 88 -7.71 -6.92 10.58
C SER A 88 -7.90 -5.70 9.66
N ILE A 89 -7.41 -5.76 8.41
CA ILE A 89 -7.63 -4.68 7.43
C ILE A 89 -9.09 -4.64 6.98
N ASP A 90 -9.68 -5.82 6.75
CA ASP A 90 -11.08 -5.93 6.30
C ASP A 90 -12.03 -5.43 7.40
N GLU A 91 -11.80 -5.77 8.67
CA GLU A 91 -12.54 -5.23 9.82
C GLU A 91 -12.45 -3.70 9.91
N VAL A 92 -11.25 -3.12 9.77
CA VAL A 92 -11.08 -1.65 9.80
C VAL A 92 -11.80 -1.00 8.63
N GLN A 93 -11.83 -1.64 7.45
CA GLN A 93 -12.58 -1.15 6.30
C GLN A 93 -14.08 -1.17 6.57
N GLU A 94 -14.62 -2.29 7.02
CA GLU A 94 -16.04 -2.45 7.36
C GLU A 94 -16.50 -1.43 8.39
N GLU A 95 -15.73 -1.24 9.49
CA GLU A 95 -16.00 -0.22 10.49
C GLU A 95 -16.01 1.19 9.89
N THR A 96 -15.04 1.49 9.01
CA THR A 96 -14.91 2.80 8.38
C THR A 96 -16.08 3.08 7.42
N GLU A 97 -16.41 2.11 6.57
CA GLU A 97 -17.52 2.24 5.61
C GLU A 97 -18.90 2.24 6.29
N ALA A 98 -19.07 1.50 7.38
CA ALA A 98 -20.30 1.54 8.18
C ALA A 98 -20.54 2.91 8.80
N ALA A 99 -19.48 3.63 9.19
CA ALA A 99 -19.58 4.95 9.82
C ALA A 99 -19.68 6.11 8.82
N HIS A 100 -19.01 6.02 7.67
CA HIS A 100 -18.78 7.14 6.73
C HIS A 100 -19.28 6.87 5.31
N GLY A 101 -19.77 5.67 5.01
CA GLY A 101 -20.15 5.25 3.66
C GLY A 101 -18.98 4.67 2.86
N GLU A 102 -19.22 4.39 1.58
CA GLU A 102 -18.23 3.79 0.67
C GLU A 102 -16.94 4.61 0.58
N LEU A 103 -15.80 3.91 0.62
CA LEU A 103 -14.48 4.55 0.52
C LEU A 103 -14.28 5.25 -0.83
N PRO A 104 -13.84 6.52 -0.83
CA PRO A 104 -13.37 7.15 -2.05
C PRO A 104 -12.10 6.44 -2.57
N LEU A 105 -11.77 6.63 -3.85
CA LEU A 105 -10.65 5.94 -4.50
C LEU A 105 -9.32 6.08 -3.74
N ALA A 106 -9.01 7.27 -3.21
CA ALA A 106 -7.80 7.49 -2.42
C ALA A 106 -7.81 6.68 -1.10
N GLY A 107 -8.97 6.57 -0.46
CA GLY A 107 -9.17 5.71 0.71
C GLY A 107 -9.02 4.23 0.35
N LEU A 108 -9.66 3.78 -0.72
CA LEU A 108 -9.55 2.39 -1.19
C LEU A 108 -8.08 2.03 -1.53
N ASN A 109 -7.35 2.94 -2.17
CA ASN A 109 -5.92 2.76 -2.43
C ASN A 109 -5.11 2.62 -1.14
N LEU A 110 -5.44 3.40 -0.09
CA LEU A 110 -4.80 3.32 1.22
C LEU A 110 -4.96 1.92 1.83
N PHE A 111 -6.18 1.39 1.86
CA PHE A 111 -6.45 0.03 2.35
C PHE A 111 -5.77 -1.04 1.48
N ASN A 112 -5.82 -0.91 0.17
CA ASN A 112 -5.15 -1.83 -0.74
C ASN A 112 -3.63 -1.79 -0.58
N ARG A 113 -3.03 -0.63 -0.29
CA ARG A 113 -1.62 -0.52 0.04
C ARG A 113 -1.26 -1.32 1.30
N ALA A 114 -2.09 -1.28 2.34
CA ALA A 114 -1.90 -2.10 3.54
C ALA A 114 -1.99 -3.60 3.20
N ARG A 115 -2.93 -4.01 2.35
CA ARG A 115 -3.03 -5.40 1.87
C ARG A 115 -1.81 -5.84 1.05
N ILE A 116 -1.27 -4.94 0.20
CA ILE A 116 -0.02 -5.19 -0.56
C ILE A 116 1.14 -5.42 0.40
N ARG A 117 1.27 -4.62 1.46
CA ARG A 117 2.31 -4.80 2.48
C ARG A 117 2.24 -6.20 3.09
N ILE A 118 1.09 -6.59 3.66
CA ILE A 118 0.93 -7.87 4.34
C ILE A 118 1.16 -9.06 3.39
N ARG A 119 0.57 -9.03 2.19
CA ARG A 119 0.79 -10.09 1.20
C ARG A 119 2.24 -10.13 0.73
N GLY A 120 2.83 -8.95 0.54
CA GLY A 120 4.20 -8.83 0.13
C GLY A 120 5.18 -9.39 1.17
N GLU A 121 4.98 -9.07 2.44
CA GLU A 121 5.77 -9.61 3.54
C GLU A 121 5.71 -11.15 3.57
N ARG A 122 4.53 -11.74 3.42
CA ARG A 122 4.35 -13.20 3.35
C ARG A 122 5.06 -13.85 2.16
N LEU A 123 5.13 -13.16 1.03
CA LEU A 123 5.80 -13.64 -0.19
C LEU A 123 7.30 -13.27 -0.25
N GLY A 124 7.83 -12.63 0.77
CA GLY A 124 9.21 -12.15 0.79
C GLY A 124 9.49 -11.05 -0.24
N LEU A 125 8.46 -10.23 -0.57
CA LEU A 125 8.56 -9.11 -1.49
C LEU A 125 9.42 -8.00 -0.88
N GLU A 126 10.41 -7.53 -1.62
CA GLU A 126 11.25 -6.39 -1.24
C GLU A 126 10.59 -5.08 -1.69
N SER A 127 10.08 -5.05 -2.92
CA SER A 127 9.40 -3.85 -3.43
C SER A 127 8.45 -4.14 -4.58
N VAL A 128 7.47 -3.22 -4.76
CA VAL A 128 6.62 -3.12 -5.94
C VAL A 128 6.64 -1.70 -6.50
N THR A 129 6.90 -1.55 -7.80
CA THR A 129 7.05 -0.26 -8.45
C THR A 129 6.32 -0.23 -9.79
N LEU A 130 5.79 0.94 -10.18
CA LEU A 130 5.33 1.18 -11.56
C LEU A 130 6.29 2.14 -12.24
N SER A 131 7.00 1.66 -13.25
CA SER A 131 7.93 2.46 -14.06
C SER A 131 7.94 1.96 -15.51
N GLY A 132 8.06 2.87 -16.46
CA GLY A 132 8.11 2.53 -17.88
C GLY A 132 6.91 1.70 -18.37
N GLY A 133 5.71 1.93 -17.82
CA GLY A 133 4.51 1.18 -18.19
C GLY A 133 4.54 -0.29 -17.72
N ARG A 134 5.27 -0.58 -16.66
CA ARG A 134 5.36 -1.94 -16.10
C ARG A 134 5.27 -1.92 -14.59
N ILE A 135 4.45 -2.81 -14.03
CA ILE A 135 4.49 -3.12 -12.60
C ILE A 135 5.57 -4.18 -12.39
N THR A 136 6.51 -3.87 -11.50
CA THR A 136 7.66 -4.72 -11.20
C THR A 136 7.68 -5.06 -9.71
N PHE A 137 7.76 -6.35 -9.40
CA PHE A 137 7.91 -6.91 -8.07
C PHE A 137 9.34 -7.44 -7.93
N LEU A 138 10.03 -7.08 -6.86
CA LEU A 138 11.35 -7.59 -6.47
C LEU A 138 11.22 -8.43 -5.21
N GLY A 139 12.01 -9.47 -5.10
CA GLY A 139 12.03 -10.36 -3.93
C GLY A 139 11.07 -11.56 -4.03
N VAL A 140 10.24 -11.65 -5.07
CA VAL A 140 9.22 -12.71 -5.18
C VAL A 140 9.69 -13.88 -6.02
N ASP A 141 9.43 -15.09 -5.56
CA ASP A 141 9.55 -16.31 -6.34
C ASP A 141 8.23 -16.58 -7.06
N VAL A 142 8.31 -16.83 -8.37
CA VAL A 142 7.11 -17.06 -9.20
C VAL A 142 7.05 -18.52 -9.60
N PRO A 143 6.05 -19.28 -9.11
CA PRO A 143 5.85 -20.66 -9.50
C PRO A 143 5.68 -20.81 -11.02
N LYS A 144 6.22 -21.89 -11.60
CA LYS A 144 6.18 -22.11 -13.06
C LYS A 144 4.78 -22.09 -13.65
N LYS A 145 3.79 -22.61 -12.93
CA LYS A 145 2.37 -22.59 -13.30
C LYS A 145 1.86 -21.16 -13.43
N VAL A 146 2.08 -20.36 -12.40
CA VAL A 146 1.68 -18.94 -12.37
C VAL A 146 2.43 -18.14 -13.45
N ALA A 147 3.72 -18.39 -13.62
CA ALA A 147 4.51 -17.75 -14.69
C ALA A 147 3.91 -18.01 -16.08
N PHE A 148 3.46 -19.23 -16.35
CA PHE A 148 2.82 -19.59 -17.61
C PHE A 148 1.46 -18.89 -17.77
N GLU A 149 0.63 -18.87 -16.74
CA GLU A 149 -0.66 -18.19 -16.73
C GLU A 149 -0.52 -16.68 -16.95
N LEU A 150 0.38 -16.03 -16.22
CA LEU A 150 0.66 -14.61 -16.36
C LEU A 150 1.16 -14.26 -17.77
N LYS A 151 2.04 -15.11 -18.36
CA LYS A 151 2.52 -14.91 -19.71
C LYS A 151 1.39 -15.03 -20.75
N ASN A 152 0.51 -16.00 -20.59
CA ASN A 152 -0.65 -16.19 -21.49
C ASN A 152 -1.64 -15.04 -21.36
N ARG A 153 -1.86 -14.54 -20.14
CA ARG A 153 -2.84 -13.49 -19.85
C ARG A 153 -2.35 -12.10 -20.21
N TYR A 154 -1.10 -11.78 -19.89
CA TYR A 154 -0.54 -10.42 -20.01
C TYR A 154 0.55 -10.27 -21.09
N GLY A 155 0.91 -11.33 -21.78
CA GLY A 155 1.88 -11.27 -22.88
C GLY A 155 3.33 -11.18 -22.40
N ALA A 156 4.02 -10.07 -22.69
CA ALA A 156 5.46 -9.90 -22.44
C ALA A 156 5.83 -9.76 -20.96
N VAL A 157 5.62 -10.82 -20.19
CA VAL A 157 6.00 -10.90 -18.78
C VAL A 157 7.46 -11.34 -18.67
N ASN A 158 8.26 -10.58 -17.93
CA ASN A 158 9.67 -10.91 -17.71
C ASN A 158 9.85 -11.61 -16.36
N PHE A 159 10.49 -12.77 -16.40
CA PHE A 159 10.93 -13.56 -15.26
C PHE A 159 12.45 -13.69 -15.30
N PRO A 160 13.21 -12.65 -14.98
CA PRO A 160 14.65 -12.80 -14.87
C PRO A 160 14.96 -13.75 -13.70
N LYS A 161 16.09 -14.46 -13.77
CA LYS A 161 16.53 -15.46 -12.78
C LYS A 161 16.68 -14.91 -11.35
N SER A 162 16.46 -13.61 -11.13
CA SER A 162 16.69 -12.87 -9.89
C SER A 162 15.35 -12.48 -9.24
N ARG A 163 14.57 -13.43 -8.74
CA ARG A 163 13.39 -13.14 -7.86
C ARG A 163 12.64 -11.83 -8.24
N LYS A 164 12.34 -11.69 -9.53
CA LYS A 164 11.73 -10.48 -10.10
C LYS A 164 10.63 -10.85 -11.07
N LEU A 165 9.45 -10.28 -10.87
CA LEU A 165 8.32 -10.32 -11.80
C LEU A 165 8.09 -8.95 -12.39
N SER A 166 7.96 -8.83 -13.72
CA SER A 166 7.62 -7.56 -14.36
C SER A 166 6.50 -7.78 -15.38
N VAL A 167 5.37 -7.12 -15.17
CA VAL A 167 4.13 -7.25 -15.97
C VAL A 167 3.81 -5.93 -16.65
N PRO A 168 3.48 -5.91 -17.97
CA PRO A 168 3.04 -4.69 -18.63
C PRO A 168 1.77 -4.13 -17.97
N TYR A 169 1.75 -2.81 -17.77
CA TYR A 169 0.61 -2.06 -17.25
C TYR A 169 0.29 -0.91 -18.21
N LYS A 170 -0.97 -0.79 -18.62
CA LYS A 170 -1.43 0.32 -19.46
C LYS A 170 -2.44 1.16 -18.68
N ALA A 171 -2.07 2.37 -18.35
CA ALA A 171 -2.99 3.35 -17.79
C ALA A 171 -3.97 3.81 -18.88
N GLY A 172 -5.26 3.42 -18.80
CA GLY A 172 -6.35 4.10 -19.49
C GLY A 172 -6.30 4.18 -21.02
N ALA A 173 -5.69 3.24 -21.73
CA ALA A 173 -5.78 3.18 -23.18
C ALA A 173 -6.97 2.32 -23.57
N GLY A 174 -8.03 2.97 -24.06
CA GLY A 174 -9.16 2.30 -24.70
C GLY A 174 -8.72 1.27 -25.75
N ALA A 175 -9.51 0.23 -25.90
CA ALA A 175 -9.31 -0.88 -26.82
C ALA A 175 -8.84 -0.40 -28.20
N GLY A 176 -7.54 -0.53 -28.47
CA GLY A 176 -6.92 -0.15 -29.74
C GLY A 176 -5.66 -0.91 -29.99
N SER A 177 -5.77 -1.97 -30.80
CA SER A 177 -4.75 -2.61 -31.61
C SER A 177 -3.56 -3.33 -30.95
N GLY A 178 -3.65 -4.66 -31.01
CA GLY A 178 -2.53 -5.50 -31.45
C GLY A 178 -1.42 -5.81 -30.43
N LEU A 179 -1.34 -7.10 -30.06
CA LEU A 179 -0.17 -7.77 -29.53
C LEU A 179 0.33 -7.31 -28.14
N GLY A 180 -0.35 -7.76 -27.12
CA GLY A 180 0.07 -7.65 -25.72
C GLY A 180 -1.06 -7.19 -24.83
N ARG A 181 -1.81 -8.13 -24.26
CA ARG A 181 -2.78 -7.86 -23.18
C ARG A 181 -1.99 -7.46 -21.93
N GLY A 182 -1.76 -6.14 -21.73
CA GLY A 182 -1.30 -5.61 -20.45
C GLY A 182 -2.46 -5.61 -19.45
N LEU A 183 -2.16 -5.45 -18.17
CA LEU A 183 -3.16 -5.08 -17.17
C LEU A 183 -3.78 -3.76 -17.59
N ASP A 184 -5.06 -3.76 -17.93
CA ASP A 184 -5.77 -2.55 -18.30
C ASP A 184 -6.29 -1.85 -17.04
N ALA A 185 -6.05 -0.55 -16.94
CA ALA A 185 -6.70 0.29 -15.93
C ALA A 185 -8.23 0.37 -16.11
N ASN A 186 -8.76 -0.24 -17.18
CA ASN A 186 -10.16 -0.19 -17.57
C ASN A 186 -11.09 -1.05 -16.68
N ASP A 187 -10.51 -1.87 -15.79
CA ASP A 187 -11.30 -2.59 -14.77
C ASP A 187 -11.61 -1.68 -13.55
N GLY A 188 -11.49 -0.35 -13.70
CA GLY A 188 -11.72 0.62 -12.62
C GLY A 188 -10.60 0.62 -11.57
N ALA A 189 -9.64 -0.23 -11.75
CA ALA A 189 -8.59 -0.52 -10.80
C ALA A 189 -7.29 0.14 -11.24
N GLY A 190 -6.90 1.24 -10.58
CA GLY A 190 -5.60 1.87 -10.75
C GLY A 190 -4.44 0.90 -10.49
N PRO A 191 -3.19 1.40 -10.54
CA PRO A 191 -1.99 0.56 -10.42
C PRO A 191 -1.92 -0.21 -9.10
N VAL A 192 -2.53 0.31 -8.05
CA VAL A 192 -2.56 -0.31 -6.71
C VAL A 192 -3.41 -1.59 -6.73
N ALA A 193 -4.62 -1.51 -7.26
CA ALA A 193 -5.50 -2.69 -7.35
C ALA A 193 -4.93 -3.72 -8.33
N ALA A 194 -4.31 -3.29 -9.44
CA ALA A 194 -3.63 -4.18 -10.36
C ALA A 194 -2.46 -4.93 -9.69
N ALA A 195 -1.66 -4.24 -8.88
CA ALA A 195 -0.58 -4.87 -8.12
C ALA A 195 -1.11 -5.86 -7.07
N LEU A 196 -2.18 -5.48 -6.35
CA LEU A 196 -2.82 -6.36 -5.37
C LEU A 196 -3.36 -7.64 -6.01
N MET A 197 -4.04 -7.53 -7.17
CA MET A 197 -4.56 -8.67 -7.92
C MET A 197 -3.43 -9.64 -8.35
N LEU A 198 -2.28 -9.10 -8.79
CA LEU A 198 -1.13 -9.93 -9.13
C LEU A 198 -0.56 -10.66 -7.92
N LEU A 199 -0.46 -10.00 -6.76
CA LEU A 199 0.00 -10.63 -5.53
C LEU A 199 -0.98 -11.71 -5.03
N GLN A 200 -2.28 -11.54 -5.24
CA GLN A 200 -3.28 -12.58 -4.94
C GLN A 200 -3.05 -13.84 -5.80
N GLN A 201 -2.74 -13.68 -7.08
CA GLN A 201 -2.44 -14.80 -7.97
C GLN A 201 -1.13 -15.53 -7.58
N LEU A 202 -0.14 -14.78 -7.06
CA LEU A 202 1.11 -15.36 -6.58
C LEU A 202 0.91 -16.17 -5.29
N GLY A 203 0.10 -15.66 -4.35
CA GLY A 203 -0.15 -16.33 -3.07
C GLY A 203 -1.12 -17.53 -3.15
N ALA A 204 -2.02 -17.55 -4.13
CA ALA A 204 -2.96 -18.66 -4.30
C ALA A 204 -2.31 -20.00 -4.70
N SER A 205 -1.01 -20.01 -4.98
CA SER A 205 -0.26 -21.21 -5.41
C SER A 205 0.46 -21.92 -4.27
N ASP A 206 0.46 -21.34 -3.07
CA ASP A 206 1.13 -21.94 -1.90
C ASP A 206 0.21 -22.84 -1.07
N ASP A 207 -1.10 -22.88 -1.41
CA ASP A 207 -2.13 -23.67 -0.73
C ASP A 207 -2.47 -25.02 -1.43
N ASP A 208 -1.77 -25.40 -2.49
CA ASP A 208 -1.87 -26.70 -3.21
C ASP A 208 -0.52 -27.44 -3.08
#